data_321609a4e98428d66cc5c269e14f0ad2
#
_entry.id   321609a4e98428d66cc5c269e14f0ad2
#
_cell.length_a   1.000
_cell.length_b   1.000
_cell.length_c   1.000
_cell.angle_alpha   90.00
_cell.angle_beta   90.00
_cell.angle_gamma   90.00
#
_symmetry.space_group_name_H-M   'P 1'
#
loop_
_entity.id
_entity.type
_entity.pdbx_description
1 polymer ?
#
loop_
_entity_poly.entity_id
_entity_poly.type
_entity_poly.pdbx_seq_one_letter_code
_entity_poly.pdbx_strand_id
1 'polypeptide(L)'
;LVRSRGLGDVYKRQLDTIPLVTSSVELQDFTGYRPRKYYNYDYDQYKSNTIICTTGAVVFRAAEAYLNYIEACYEKNGSLDNDAAGYWKAIRRRAGVSEDYELTIANTNLDKEANVVSGTVYGDLAVFSGDQKVDATLYNIRRERRCEFISEGMRWDDLKRWRSWDPAITGHYM
;
A
#
# COMPACT_ATOMS: atom_id res chain seq x y z
N LEU A 1 -18.54 -2.36 2.95
CA LEU A 1 -17.88 -2.94 1.74
C LEU A 1 -18.19 -2.05 0.55
N VAL A 2 -17.25 -1.24 0.13
CA VAL A 2 -17.42 -0.42 -1.07
C VAL A 2 -17.29 -1.35 -2.28
N ARG A 3 -18.41 -1.74 -2.85
CA ARG A 3 -18.45 -2.45 -4.12
C ARG A 3 -18.08 -1.46 -5.23
N SER A 4 -16.94 -1.63 -5.84
CA SER A 4 -16.62 -0.96 -7.09
C SER A 4 -17.64 -1.39 -8.15
N ARG A 5 -18.55 -0.47 -8.51
CA ARG A 5 -19.55 -0.68 -9.55
C ARG A 5 -18.94 -0.49 -10.94
N GLY A 6 -18.13 -1.34 -11.42
CA GLY A 6 -17.54 -1.16 -12.76
C GLY A 6 -17.08 -2.44 -13.43
N LEU A 7 -17.10 -3.54 -12.71
CA LEU A 7 -16.59 -4.83 -13.17
C LEU A 7 -17.62 -5.94 -13.02
N GLY A 8 -18.91 -5.56 -13.02
CA GLY A 8 -19.97 -6.37 -12.49
C GLY A 8 -20.20 -7.71 -13.16
N ASP A 9 -20.13 -7.83 -14.46
CA ASP A 9 -20.77 -8.98 -15.09
C ASP A 9 -19.85 -10.15 -15.43
N VAL A 10 -18.58 -9.91 -15.71
CA VAL A 10 -17.65 -11.00 -16.06
C VAL A 10 -17.17 -11.75 -14.81
N TYR A 11 -17.05 -11.05 -13.69
CA TYR A 11 -16.57 -11.64 -12.43
C TYR A 11 -17.63 -11.87 -11.39
N LYS A 12 -18.90 -11.55 -11.66
CA LYS A 12 -20.00 -11.83 -10.72
C LYS A 12 -20.04 -13.29 -10.28
N ARG A 13 -19.75 -14.21 -11.17
CA ARG A 13 -19.75 -15.63 -10.84
C ARG A 13 -18.55 -16.09 -10.01
N GLN A 14 -17.41 -15.36 -10.09
CA GLN A 14 -16.22 -15.66 -9.29
C GLN A 14 -16.11 -14.86 -8.00
N LEU A 15 -16.85 -13.73 -7.89
CA LEU A 15 -16.80 -12.83 -6.74
C LEU A 15 -17.98 -13.03 -5.77
N ASP A 16 -18.97 -13.81 -6.13
CA ASP A 16 -20.09 -14.15 -5.24
C ASP A 16 -19.72 -15.19 -4.17
N THR A 17 -18.59 -15.84 -4.34
CA THR A 17 -18.00 -16.70 -3.31
C THR A 17 -16.83 -15.99 -2.64
N ILE A 18 -16.87 -15.92 -1.33
CA ILE A 18 -15.70 -15.55 -0.54
C ILE A 18 -14.59 -16.53 -0.92
N PRO A 19 -13.40 -16.06 -1.34
CA PRO A 19 -12.30 -16.95 -1.67
C PRO A 19 -12.02 -17.84 -0.46
N LEU A 20 -12.25 -19.14 -0.61
CA LEU A 20 -12.02 -20.09 0.46
C LEU A 20 -10.50 -20.28 0.60
N VAL A 21 -10.00 -20.08 1.80
CA VAL A 21 -8.61 -20.36 2.21
C VAL A 21 -8.19 -21.80 1.89
N THR A 22 -9.15 -22.67 1.64
CA THR A 22 -8.97 -24.14 1.48
C THR A 22 -9.24 -24.64 0.07
N SER A 23 -9.50 -23.80 -0.93
CA SER A 23 -9.75 -24.28 -2.29
C SER A 23 -8.44 -24.73 -2.92
N SER A 24 -8.40 -26.00 -3.28
CA SER A 24 -7.19 -26.77 -3.58
C SER A 24 -6.60 -26.59 -4.96
N VAL A 25 -7.17 -25.80 -5.86
CA VAL A 25 -6.79 -25.98 -7.25
C VAL A 25 -6.28 -24.76 -7.99
N GLU A 26 -6.77 -23.54 -7.78
CA GLU A 26 -6.31 -22.42 -8.62
C GLU A 26 -6.18 -21.07 -7.93
N LEU A 27 -6.67 -20.94 -6.72
CA LEU A 27 -6.87 -19.64 -6.10
C LEU A 27 -6.45 -19.66 -4.64
N GLN A 28 -5.16 -19.66 -4.43
CA GLN A 28 -4.57 -19.58 -3.09
C GLN A 28 -4.67 -18.16 -2.54
N ASP A 29 -5.89 -17.65 -2.41
CA ASP A 29 -6.16 -16.36 -1.77
C ASP A 29 -6.14 -16.53 -0.25
N PHE A 30 -4.99 -16.82 0.32
CA PHE A 30 -4.81 -17.07 1.76
C PHE A 30 -5.32 -15.94 2.65
N THR A 31 -5.46 -14.74 2.10
CA THR A 31 -5.92 -13.57 2.85
C THR A 31 -7.40 -13.22 2.60
N GLY A 32 -8.06 -13.90 1.65
CA GLY A 32 -9.40 -13.53 1.18
C GLY A 32 -9.46 -12.25 0.34
N TYR A 33 -8.31 -11.65 0.01
CA TYR A 33 -8.22 -10.43 -0.80
C TYR A 33 -7.45 -10.67 -2.08
N ARG A 34 -7.90 -10.02 -3.17
CA ARG A 34 -7.23 -10.04 -4.47
C ARG A 34 -6.89 -8.62 -4.92
N PRO A 35 -5.64 -8.34 -5.31
CA PRO A 35 -5.31 -7.08 -5.95
C PRO A 35 -5.96 -7.03 -7.33
N ARG A 36 -6.52 -5.86 -7.68
CA ARG A 36 -7.12 -5.64 -9.00
C ARG A 36 -6.23 -4.83 -9.94
N LYS A 37 -5.06 -4.43 -9.49
CA LYS A 37 -4.11 -3.71 -10.33
C LYS A 37 -3.62 -4.61 -11.44
N TYR A 38 -3.41 -4.04 -12.61
CA TYR A 38 -2.95 -4.72 -13.82
C TYR A 38 -3.91 -5.79 -14.38
N TYR A 39 -5.15 -5.74 -13.94
CA TYR A 39 -6.16 -6.66 -14.42
C TYR A 39 -6.62 -6.26 -15.83
N ASN A 40 -6.67 -7.22 -16.76
CA ASN A 40 -7.31 -7.00 -18.06
C ASN A 40 -8.82 -7.20 -17.91
N TYR A 41 -9.59 -6.20 -18.32
CA TYR A 41 -11.05 -6.22 -18.24
C TYR A 41 -11.73 -6.73 -19.50
N ASP A 42 -10.95 -7.01 -20.54
CA ASP A 42 -11.45 -7.58 -21.76
C ASP A 42 -11.54 -9.09 -21.62
N TYR A 43 -12.78 -9.59 -21.56
CA TYR A 43 -13.05 -11.01 -21.40
C TYR A 43 -12.46 -11.86 -22.54
N ASP A 44 -12.46 -11.33 -23.77
CA ASP A 44 -11.96 -12.07 -24.92
C ASP A 44 -10.44 -12.26 -24.88
N GLN A 45 -9.73 -11.33 -24.27
CA GLN A 45 -8.30 -11.47 -24.01
C GLN A 45 -7.99 -12.40 -22.85
N TYR A 46 -8.92 -12.51 -21.90
CA TYR A 46 -8.74 -13.32 -20.69
C TYR A 46 -9.09 -14.80 -20.89
N LYS A 47 -10.15 -15.12 -21.64
CA LYS A 47 -10.64 -16.50 -21.85
C LYS A 47 -9.78 -17.32 -22.78
N SER A 48 -8.93 -16.69 -23.55
CA SER A 48 -8.04 -17.35 -24.52
C SER A 48 -6.70 -17.67 -23.86
N ASN A 49 -6.24 -18.90 -24.00
CA ASN A 49 -4.86 -19.28 -23.67
C ASN A 49 -3.83 -18.60 -24.59
N THR A 50 -4.26 -17.68 -25.40
CA THR A 50 -3.37 -16.89 -26.23
C THR A 50 -2.81 -15.71 -25.42
N ILE A 51 -1.51 -15.53 -25.48
CA ILE A 51 -0.74 -14.48 -24.77
C ILE A 51 -0.98 -13.11 -25.47
N ILE A 52 -2.22 -12.78 -25.75
CA ILE A 52 -2.55 -11.48 -26.38
C ILE A 52 -3.18 -10.60 -25.29
N CYS A 53 -2.34 -9.99 -24.48
CA CYS A 53 -2.79 -9.02 -23.49
C CYS A 53 -2.34 -7.63 -23.91
N THR A 54 -3.31 -6.73 -24.14
CA THR A 54 -3.06 -5.32 -24.48
C THR A 54 -2.97 -4.42 -23.26
N THR A 55 -3.01 -4.99 -22.04
CA THR A 55 -2.88 -4.23 -20.81
C THR A 55 -1.47 -3.66 -20.70
N GLY A 56 -1.38 -2.33 -20.68
CA GLY A 56 -0.10 -1.63 -20.53
C GLY A 56 0.44 -1.76 -19.11
N ALA A 57 1.76 -1.81 -18.96
CA ALA A 57 2.42 -1.65 -17.68
C ALA A 57 2.51 -0.16 -17.31
N VAL A 58 2.09 0.18 -16.10
CA VAL A 58 2.25 1.54 -15.57
C VAL A 58 3.68 1.69 -15.08
N VAL A 59 4.45 2.57 -15.71
CA VAL A 59 5.85 2.87 -15.31
C VAL A 59 5.89 4.00 -14.30
N PHE A 60 5.13 5.08 -14.57
CA PHE A 60 4.98 6.23 -13.67
C PHE A 60 3.52 6.64 -13.57
N ARG A 61 3.15 7.19 -12.42
CA ARG A 61 1.81 7.75 -12.23
C ARG A 61 1.81 8.93 -11.27
N ALA A 62 0.84 9.82 -11.42
CA ALA A 62 0.75 11.07 -10.64
C ALA A 62 0.79 10.85 -9.12
N ALA A 63 0.23 9.74 -8.62
CA ALA A 63 0.27 9.43 -7.19
C ALA A 63 1.69 9.30 -6.64
N GLU A 64 2.64 8.84 -7.45
CA GLU A 64 4.05 8.79 -7.06
C GLU A 64 4.63 10.19 -6.88
N ALA A 65 4.39 11.09 -7.84
CA ALA A 65 4.84 12.46 -7.75
C ALA A 65 4.24 13.15 -6.51
N TYR A 66 2.95 12.94 -6.23
CA TYR A 66 2.30 13.50 -5.05
C TYR A 66 2.90 12.98 -3.76
N LEU A 67 3.08 11.68 -3.63
CA LEU A 67 3.65 11.08 -2.42
C LEU A 67 5.13 11.42 -2.22
N ASN A 68 5.89 11.54 -3.31
CA ASN A 68 7.27 12.03 -3.23
C ASN A 68 7.32 13.47 -2.74
N TYR A 69 6.42 14.33 -3.22
CA TYR A 69 6.34 15.73 -2.77
C TYR A 69 5.95 15.83 -1.29
N ILE A 70 4.91 15.10 -0.86
CA ILE A 70 4.44 15.09 0.52
C ILE A 70 5.57 14.68 1.47
N GLU A 71 6.26 13.59 1.15
CA GLU A 71 7.36 13.07 1.97
C GLU A 71 8.53 14.07 2.02
N ALA A 72 8.98 14.57 0.87
CA ALA A 72 10.08 15.53 0.79
C ALA A 72 9.75 16.86 1.48
N CYS A 73 8.52 17.36 1.36
CA CYS A 73 8.06 18.56 2.04
C CYS A 73 8.14 18.39 3.55
N TYR A 74 7.63 17.27 4.06
CA TYR A 74 7.63 17.00 5.49
C TYR A 74 9.04 16.77 6.04
N GLU A 75 9.87 15.97 5.38
CA GLU A 75 11.25 15.72 5.81
C GLU A 75 12.10 17.00 5.81
N LYS A 76 11.87 17.92 4.86
CA LYS A 76 12.59 19.19 4.77
C LYS A 76 12.15 20.20 5.81
N ASN A 77 10.84 20.34 6.03
CA ASN A 77 10.27 21.47 6.77
C ASN A 77 9.76 21.07 8.17
N GLY A 78 9.62 19.77 8.46
CA GLY A 78 8.93 19.28 9.67
C GLY A 78 7.41 19.53 9.67
N SER A 79 6.87 20.01 8.55
CA SER A 79 5.44 20.33 8.38
C SER A 79 5.02 20.21 6.93
N LEU A 80 3.73 20.05 6.70
CA LEU A 80 3.14 20.02 5.35
C LEU A 80 2.74 21.45 4.95
N ASP A 81 3.05 21.81 3.72
CA ASP A 81 2.48 23.00 3.08
C ASP A 81 1.09 22.70 2.51
N ASN A 82 0.44 23.73 1.96
CA ASN A 82 -0.90 23.62 1.41
C ASN A 82 -0.98 22.65 0.22
N ASP A 83 0.06 22.57 -0.59
CA ASP A 83 0.10 21.70 -1.76
C ASP A 83 0.25 20.25 -1.31
N ALA A 84 1.15 19.96 -0.38
CA ALA A 84 1.32 18.61 0.20
C ALA A 84 0.01 18.12 0.85
N ALA A 85 -0.64 18.98 1.65
CA ALA A 85 -1.94 18.69 2.25
C ALA A 85 -3.01 18.43 1.19
N GLY A 86 -3.03 19.23 0.13
CA GLY A 86 -3.95 19.07 -1.00
C GLY A 86 -3.74 17.75 -1.74
N TYR A 87 -2.49 17.40 -2.02
CA TYR A 87 -2.15 16.12 -2.69
C TYR A 87 -2.54 14.92 -1.83
N TRP A 88 -2.29 14.97 -0.52
CA TRP A 88 -2.68 13.87 0.38
C TRP A 88 -4.19 13.67 0.39
N LYS A 89 -4.97 14.74 0.54
CA LYS A 89 -6.43 14.70 0.45
C LYS A 89 -6.91 14.16 -0.91
N ALA A 90 -6.27 14.55 -2.01
CA ALA A 90 -6.64 14.08 -3.35
C ALA A 90 -6.44 12.55 -3.51
N ILE A 91 -5.33 12.00 -2.99
CA ILE A 91 -5.07 10.56 -3.00
C ILE A 91 -6.17 9.84 -2.20
N ARG A 92 -6.45 10.29 -0.99
CA ARG A 92 -7.44 9.69 -0.09
C ARG A 92 -8.86 9.76 -0.68
N ARG A 93 -9.24 10.91 -1.24
CA ARG A 93 -10.52 11.08 -1.94
C ARG A 93 -10.67 10.08 -3.09
N ARG A 94 -9.66 9.94 -3.91
CA ARG A 94 -9.67 8.97 -5.02
C ARG A 94 -9.79 7.53 -4.52
N ALA A 95 -9.15 7.20 -3.40
CA ALA A 95 -9.22 5.88 -2.76
C ALA A 95 -10.57 5.63 -2.07
N GLY A 96 -11.44 6.64 -1.95
CA GLY A 96 -12.74 6.53 -1.27
C GLY A 96 -12.63 6.44 0.25
N VAL A 97 -11.53 6.91 0.83
CA VAL A 97 -11.33 6.99 2.28
C VAL A 97 -11.45 8.43 2.76
N SER A 98 -11.61 8.63 4.07
CA SER A 98 -11.71 9.96 4.66
C SER A 98 -10.49 10.83 4.29
N GLU A 99 -10.72 12.06 3.89
CA GLU A 99 -9.67 13.05 3.61
C GLU A 99 -8.98 13.57 4.88
N ASP A 100 -9.54 13.27 6.05
CA ASP A 100 -8.99 13.66 7.34
C ASP A 100 -7.80 12.76 7.70
N TYR A 101 -6.63 13.12 7.19
CA TYR A 101 -5.39 12.45 7.52
C TYR A 101 -4.88 12.85 8.92
N GLU A 102 -5.27 14.00 9.42
CA GLU A 102 -4.86 14.51 10.75
C GLU A 102 -5.46 13.63 11.85
N LEU A 103 -6.75 13.27 11.71
CA LEU A 103 -7.38 12.31 12.61
C LEU A 103 -6.68 10.94 12.56
N THR A 104 -6.23 10.54 11.37
CA THR A 104 -5.47 9.29 11.21
C THR A 104 -4.14 9.35 11.95
N ILE A 105 -3.40 10.48 11.83
CA ILE A 105 -2.13 10.71 12.52
C ILE A 105 -2.35 10.70 14.05
N ALA A 106 -3.36 11.42 14.52
CA ALA A 106 -3.67 11.53 15.95
C ALA A 106 -4.00 10.17 16.61
N ASN A 107 -4.59 9.25 15.86
CA ASN A 107 -4.94 7.92 16.34
C ASN A 107 -3.86 6.86 16.08
N THR A 108 -2.72 7.23 15.53
CA THR A 108 -1.63 6.29 15.24
C THR A 108 -0.81 5.99 16.50
N ASN A 109 -0.70 4.70 16.84
CA ASN A 109 0.17 4.22 17.89
C ASN A 109 1.34 3.45 17.27
N LEU A 110 2.52 4.09 17.23
CA LEU A 110 3.71 3.53 16.59
C LEU A 110 4.20 2.22 17.24
N ASP A 111 3.97 2.02 18.52
CA ASP A 111 4.37 0.77 19.20
C ASP A 111 3.50 -0.40 18.72
N LYS A 112 2.21 -0.17 18.53
CA LYS A 112 1.31 -1.17 17.96
C LYS A 112 1.62 -1.45 16.51
N GLU A 113 1.94 -0.42 15.74
CA GLU A 113 2.29 -0.57 14.31
C GLU A 113 3.61 -1.32 14.13
N ALA A 114 4.61 -1.06 14.97
CA ALA A 114 5.88 -1.76 14.96
C ALA A 114 5.76 -3.19 15.49
N ASN A 115 4.87 -3.43 16.45
CA ASN A 115 4.66 -4.73 17.08
C ASN A 115 5.97 -5.45 17.42
N VAL A 116 6.79 -4.82 18.24
CA VAL A 116 8.10 -5.38 18.63
C VAL A 116 7.92 -6.39 19.78
N VAL A 117 8.35 -7.62 19.56
CA VAL A 117 8.34 -8.69 20.57
C VAL A 117 9.75 -9.26 20.70
N SER A 118 10.31 -9.20 21.89
CA SER A 118 11.67 -9.69 22.19
C SER A 118 12.76 -9.14 21.23
N GLY A 119 12.64 -7.87 20.87
CA GLY A 119 13.56 -7.20 19.95
C GLY A 119 13.31 -7.43 18.47
N THR A 120 12.38 -8.30 18.11
CA THR A 120 12.02 -8.56 16.70
C THR A 120 10.80 -7.75 16.30
N VAL A 121 10.86 -7.09 15.14
CA VAL A 121 9.74 -6.32 14.56
C VAL A 121 8.85 -7.26 13.76
N TYR A 122 7.61 -7.44 14.21
CA TYR A 122 6.60 -8.24 13.51
C TYR A 122 5.60 -7.38 12.74
N GLY A 123 5.58 -6.08 13.00
CA GLY A 123 4.68 -5.13 12.36
C GLY A 123 5.30 -4.43 11.15
N ASP A 124 4.97 -3.16 10.99
CA ASP A 124 5.44 -2.36 9.86
C ASP A 124 6.85 -1.80 10.11
N LEU A 125 7.81 -2.25 9.31
CA LEU A 125 9.18 -1.76 9.36
C LEU A 125 9.29 -0.25 9.04
N ALA A 126 8.33 0.34 8.33
CA ALA A 126 8.33 1.77 8.00
C ALA A 126 8.22 2.69 9.23
N VAL A 127 7.94 2.14 10.41
CA VAL A 127 8.02 2.85 11.68
C VAL A 127 9.46 3.29 12.00
N PHE A 128 10.46 2.68 11.39
CA PHE A 128 11.87 2.93 11.68
C PHE A 128 12.60 3.63 10.54
N SER A 129 13.59 4.45 10.92
CA SER A 129 14.69 4.94 10.08
C SER A 129 16.00 4.63 10.80
N GLY A 130 16.74 3.64 10.31
CA GLY A 130 17.81 3.06 11.10
C GLY A 130 17.25 2.42 12.37
N ASP A 131 17.84 2.70 13.50
CA ASP A 131 17.45 2.25 14.83
C ASP A 131 16.43 3.17 15.54
N GLN A 132 16.06 4.28 14.90
CA GLN A 132 15.15 5.28 15.47
C GLN A 132 13.73 5.12 14.92
N LYS A 133 12.73 5.26 15.80
CA LYS A 133 11.34 5.40 15.37
C LYS A 133 11.13 6.79 14.78
N VAL A 134 10.41 6.85 13.68
CA VAL A 134 9.94 8.11 13.09
C VAL A 134 8.74 8.64 13.88
N ASP A 135 8.36 9.90 13.65
CA ASP A 135 7.13 10.44 14.20
C ASP A 135 5.87 9.91 13.48
N ALA A 136 4.71 10.12 14.09
CA ALA A 136 3.44 9.61 13.59
C ALA A 136 3.07 10.18 12.20
N THR A 137 3.47 11.41 11.90
CA THR A 137 3.16 12.05 10.61
C THR A 137 3.96 11.39 9.50
N LEU A 138 5.28 11.27 9.66
CA LEU A 138 6.15 10.61 8.68
C LEU A 138 5.76 9.15 8.49
N TYR A 139 5.44 8.45 9.57
CA TYR A 139 4.94 7.08 9.46
C TYR A 139 3.65 6.99 8.63
N ASN A 140 2.70 7.90 8.83
CA ASN A 140 1.44 7.89 8.07
C ASN A 140 1.66 8.23 6.58
N ILE A 141 2.61 9.12 6.26
CA ILE A 141 3.02 9.36 4.86
C ILE A 141 3.55 8.07 4.24
N ARG A 142 4.44 7.36 4.93
CA ARG A 142 4.99 6.07 4.48
C ARG A 142 3.92 4.98 4.37
N ARG A 143 2.95 4.96 5.29
CA ARG A 143 1.81 4.05 5.26
C ARG A 143 0.89 4.32 4.07
N GLU A 144 0.57 5.60 3.80
CA GLU A 144 -0.20 6.00 2.63
C GLU A 144 0.47 5.51 1.34
N ARG A 145 1.80 5.69 1.24
CA ARG A 145 2.61 5.21 0.13
C ARG A 145 2.54 3.68 -0.02
N ARG A 146 2.64 2.94 1.08
CA ARG A 146 2.48 1.49 1.07
C ARG A 146 1.11 1.07 0.54
N CYS A 147 0.03 1.71 1.02
CA CYS A 147 -1.33 1.40 0.60
C CYS A 147 -1.55 1.74 -0.87
N GLU A 148 -1.02 2.87 -1.33
CA GLU A 148 -1.16 3.33 -2.70
C GLU A 148 -0.42 2.43 -3.69
N PHE A 149 0.78 1.95 -3.35
CA PHE A 149 1.65 1.17 -4.24
C PHE A 149 1.59 -0.34 -4.00
N ILE A 150 0.53 -0.82 -3.37
CA ILE A 150 0.33 -2.25 -3.20
C ILE A 150 0.40 -2.96 -4.57
N SER A 151 1.17 -4.04 -4.68
CA SER A 151 1.40 -4.80 -5.91
C SER A 151 2.14 -4.06 -7.05
N GLU A 152 2.82 -2.94 -6.75
CA GLU A 152 3.61 -2.17 -7.73
C GLU A 152 5.13 -2.35 -7.55
N GLY A 153 5.56 -3.19 -6.61
CA GLY A 153 6.97 -3.52 -6.39
C GLY A 153 7.78 -2.46 -5.62
N MET A 154 7.21 -1.29 -5.32
CA MET A 154 7.96 -0.15 -4.76
C MET A 154 8.35 -0.32 -3.28
N ARG A 155 7.71 -1.23 -2.57
CA ARG A 155 7.90 -1.38 -1.12
C ARG A 155 9.33 -1.68 -0.71
N TRP A 156 10.01 -2.52 -1.48
CA TRP A 156 11.38 -2.92 -1.20
C TRP A 156 12.35 -1.74 -1.24
N ASP A 157 12.23 -0.92 -2.29
CA ASP A 157 13.11 0.24 -2.46
C ASP A 157 12.80 1.33 -1.44
N ASP A 158 11.53 1.52 -1.09
CA ASP A 158 11.12 2.41 -0.02
C ASP A 158 11.74 2.03 1.32
N LEU A 159 11.68 0.75 1.73
CA LEU A 159 12.26 0.29 2.98
C LEU A 159 13.78 0.45 3.00
N LYS A 160 14.46 0.26 1.86
CA LYS A 160 15.91 0.49 1.74
C LYS A 160 16.24 1.96 1.92
N ARG A 161 15.61 2.87 1.17
CA ARG A 161 15.92 4.30 1.24
C ARG A 161 15.59 4.91 2.60
N TRP A 162 14.59 4.36 3.32
CA TRP A 162 14.27 4.75 4.70
C TRP A 162 15.19 4.11 5.73
N ARG A 163 16.07 3.18 5.35
CA ARG A 163 16.87 2.35 6.24
C ARG A 163 16.00 1.57 7.25
N SER A 164 14.78 1.24 6.86
CA SER A 164 13.81 0.57 7.73
C SER A 164 14.13 -0.93 7.95
N TRP A 165 15.08 -1.48 7.21
CA TRP A 165 15.55 -2.85 7.36
C TRP A 165 16.54 -3.03 8.51
N ASP A 166 17.23 -1.97 8.92
CA ASP A 166 18.30 -2.06 9.92
C ASP A 166 17.84 -2.77 11.20
N PRO A 167 16.65 -2.46 11.79
CA PRO A 167 16.17 -3.17 12.99
C PRO A 167 15.89 -4.65 12.76
N ALA A 168 15.39 -5.02 11.57
CA ALA A 168 15.08 -6.41 11.25
C ALA A 168 16.36 -7.24 11.03
N ILE A 169 17.40 -6.64 10.47
CA ILE A 169 18.69 -7.29 10.23
C ILE A 169 19.46 -7.46 11.54
N THR A 170 19.55 -6.41 12.34
CA THR A 170 20.26 -6.46 13.62
C THR A 170 19.58 -7.37 14.64
N GLY A 171 18.25 -7.47 14.63
CA GLY A 171 17.51 -8.39 15.50
C GLY A 171 17.70 -9.88 15.16
N HIS A 172 18.22 -10.22 13.99
CA HIS A 172 18.45 -11.60 13.57
C HIS A 172 19.89 -12.09 13.73
N TYR A 173 20.82 -11.20 14.00
CA TYR A 173 22.25 -11.52 14.08
C TYR A 173 22.88 -11.26 15.46
N MET A 174 22.06 -10.96 16.45
CA MET A 174 22.42 -10.97 17.86
C MET A 174 21.66 -12.07 18.56
#